data_3f7ce74b037f222d0153e9410340b803
#
_entry.id   3f7ce74b037f222d0153e9410340b803
#
_cell.length_a   1.000
_cell.length_b   1.000
_cell.length_c   1.000
_cell.angle_alpha   90.00
_cell.angle_beta   90.00
_cell.angle_gamma   90.00
#
_symmetry.space_group_name_H-M   'P 1'
#
loop_
_entity.id
_entity.type
_entity.pdbx_description
1 polymer ?
#
loop_
_entity_poly.entity_id
_entity_poly.type
_entity_poly.pdbx_seq_one_letter_code
_entity_poly.pdbx_strand_id
1 'polypeptide(L)'
;MNYYDSNGTRRRKFFDKHYQAKAERKKLREDASDLLAVLKDLDDAQKLRLVQAWQTAEDGGFDLLEACINFTKEHEPTKPITVKNARVEFIRAKEKIGLRYESLKSYRSSFGNFGAVFDARKFDTMTPAKVEEWLEPQGYSPRRFNRMLSDLTTLWNWAGAQGYGVGRKNPFKLERIKIDQLDVCIVAIDDVEPYLIAAMDVPEVAAVVVLVLLCGLRVSEAIQMNWADIDFDDGVVTVRGAIAKLRIKRINEPEPNAVEWLKRAKARGATLPVSQSVYDKQRRANLPTVGPNALRHSYCSYHLAKFKNIGHTAEQAGNSPEMIQKHYKKAVREKVANKFFTIIPLIT
;
A
#
# COMPACT_ATOMS: atom_id res chain seq x y z
N MET A 1 -41.71 45.32 1.00
CA MET A 1 -40.67 45.91 1.87
C MET A 1 -39.34 45.76 1.20
N ASN A 2 -38.51 46.80 1.20
CA ASN A 2 -37.12 46.68 0.74
C ASN A 2 -36.23 46.51 1.98
N TYR A 3 -35.26 45.61 1.88
CA TYR A 3 -34.25 45.42 2.93
C TYR A 3 -32.92 45.02 2.27
N TYR A 4 -31.85 45.08 3.00
CA TYR A 4 -30.57 44.57 2.57
C TYR A 4 -30.32 43.22 3.25
N ASP A 5 -29.87 42.23 2.47
CA ASP A 5 -29.49 40.92 3.02
C ASP A 5 -28.12 41.00 3.71
N SER A 6 -27.68 39.88 4.30
CA SER A 6 -26.38 39.76 4.98
C SER A 6 -25.17 40.08 4.09
N ASN A 7 -25.36 40.10 2.78
CA ASN A 7 -24.32 40.41 1.78
C ASN A 7 -24.40 41.84 1.28
N GLY A 8 -25.21 42.71 1.94
CA GLY A 8 -25.40 44.09 1.53
C GLY A 8 -26.23 44.27 0.25
N THR A 9 -26.80 43.22 -0.29
CA THR A 9 -27.58 43.26 -1.52
C THR A 9 -29.01 43.68 -1.23
N ARG A 10 -29.51 44.67 -2.00
CA ARG A 10 -30.89 45.14 -1.85
C ARG A 10 -31.87 44.09 -2.32
N ARG A 11 -32.72 43.60 -1.42
CA ARG A 11 -33.78 42.63 -1.67
C ARG A 11 -35.16 43.27 -1.53
N ARG A 12 -36.15 42.72 -2.22
CA ARG A 12 -37.55 43.11 -2.09
C ARG A 12 -38.38 41.88 -1.71
N LYS A 13 -39.09 42.00 -0.57
CA LYS A 13 -40.02 40.97 -0.09
C LYS A 13 -41.44 41.55 -0.16
N PHE A 14 -42.34 40.78 -0.78
CA PHE A 14 -43.75 41.16 -0.89
C PHE A 14 -44.53 40.39 0.17
N PHE A 15 -45.61 41.01 0.67
CA PHE A 15 -46.47 40.44 1.68
C PHE A 15 -47.91 40.73 1.28
N ASP A 16 -48.81 39.76 1.47
CA ASP A 16 -50.20 39.86 1.13
C ASP A 16 -50.98 40.79 2.07
N LYS A 17 -50.47 40.98 3.30
CA LYS A 17 -51.09 41.80 4.32
C LYS A 17 -50.07 42.72 4.99
N HIS A 18 -50.50 43.98 5.25
CA HIS A 18 -49.64 45.01 5.82
C HIS A 18 -49.06 44.64 7.20
N TYR A 19 -49.80 43.92 8.06
CA TYR A 19 -49.29 43.52 9.36
C TYR A 19 -48.13 42.53 9.27
N GLN A 20 -48.10 41.65 8.25
CA GLN A 20 -46.98 40.74 8.00
C GLN A 20 -45.70 41.50 7.65
N ALA A 21 -45.79 42.51 6.81
CA ALA A 21 -44.67 43.37 6.49
C ALA A 21 -44.16 44.16 7.72
N LYS A 22 -45.08 44.56 8.61
CA LYS A 22 -44.75 45.25 9.86
C LYS A 22 -44.05 44.31 10.87
N ALA A 23 -44.53 43.10 11.00
CA ALA A 23 -43.91 42.07 11.85
C ALA A 23 -42.50 41.71 11.39
N GLU A 24 -42.33 41.48 10.09
CA GLU A 24 -41.01 41.18 9.50
C GLU A 24 -40.02 42.35 9.67
N ARG A 25 -40.50 43.58 9.47
CA ARG A 25 -39.65 44.76 9.72
C ARG A 25 -39.24 44.90 11.18
N LYS A 26 -40.13 44.57 12.13
CA LYS A 26 -39.84 44.55 13.56
C LYS A 26 -38.76 43.51 13.86
N LYS A 27 -38.91 42.28 13.36
CA LYS A 27 -37.95 41.22 13.52
C LYS A 27 -36.57 41.59 12.98
N LEU A 28 -36.45 42.11 11.76
CA LEU A 28 -35.18 42.56 11.18
C LEU A 28 -34.52 43.69 11.97
N ARG A 29 -35.30 44.57 12.65
CA ARG A 29 -34.78 45.61 13.53
C ARG A 29 -34.27 45.03 14.85
N GLU A 30 -34.98 44.06 15.41
CA GLU A 30 -34.56 43.35 16.64
C GLU A 30 -33.27 42.58 16.38
N ASP A 31 -33.20 41.82 15.30
CA ASP A 31 -31.99 41.09 14.87
C ASP A 31 -30.79 42.05 14.67
N ALA A 32 -31.00 43.22 14.05
CA ALA A 32 -29.96 44.25 13.87
C ALA A 32 -29.54 44.92 15.19
N SER A 33 -30.53 45.12 16.10
CA SER A 33 -30.26 45.66 17.44
C SER A 33 -29.43 44.73 18.29
N ASP A 34 -29.71 43.43 18.21
CA ASP A 34 -28.97 42.39 18.95
C ASP A 34 -27.52 42.27 18.45
N LEU A 35 -27.30 42.33 17.12
CA LEU A 35 -25.95 42.38 16.54
C LEU A 35 -25.17 43.64 16.97
N LEU A 36 -25.83 44.82 17.00
CA LEU A 36 -25.21 46.05 17.48
C LEU A 36 -24.92 46.00 18.99
N ALA A 37 -25.75 45.32 19.78
CA ALA A 37 -25.50 45.08 21.19
C ALA A 37 -24.23 44.27 21.41
N VAL A 38 -24.06 43.14 20.66
CA VAL A 38 -22.84 42.34 20.72
C VAL A 38 -21.58 43.15 20.40
N LEU A 39 -21.63 44.03 19.38
CA LEU A 39 -20.49 44.91 19.05
C LEU A 39 -20.19 45.94 20.13
N LYS A 40 -21.20 46.38 20.91
CA LYS A 40 -21.01 47.32 22.04
C LYS A 40 -20.34 46.62 23.23
N ASP A 41 -20.58 45.34 23.42
CA ASP A 41 -20.01 44.56 24.53
C ASP A 41 -18.55 44.16 24.30
N LEU A 42 -18.01 44.36 23.10
CA LEU A 42 -16.61 44.14 22.82
C LEU A 42 -15.73 45.23 23.42
N ASP A 43 -14.58 44.84 23.99
CA ASP A 43 -13.56 45.79 24.41
C ASP A 43 -12.83 46.40 23.19
N ASP A 44 -12.07 47.47 23.44
CA ASP A 44 -11.39 48.20 22.36
C ASP A 44 -10.32 47.36 21.65
N ALA A 45 -9.70 46.41 22.33
CA ALA A 45 -8.73 45.48 21.71
C ALA A 45 -9.44 44.49 20.78
N GLN A 46 -10.62 44.02 21.17
CA GLN A 46 -11.44 43.12 20.33
C GLN A 46 -11.96 43.85 19.09
N LYS A 47 -12.43 45.11 19.25
CA LYS A 47 -12.85 45.96 18.13
C LYS A 47 -11.71 46.21 17.15
N LEU A 48 -10.52 46.54 17.67
CA LEU A 48 -9.34 46.74 16.83
C LEU A 48 -8.98 45.50 16.03
N ARG A 49 -9.01 44.33 16.66
CA ARG A 49 -8.75 43.04 15.96
C ARG A 49 -9.77 42.74 14.86
N LEU A 50 -11.06 43.07 15.08
CA LEU A 50 -12.10 42.92 14.06
C LEU A 50 -11.83 43.80 12.83
N VAL A 51 -11.45 45.08 13.09
CA VAL A 51 -11.11 46.02 12.00
C VAL A 51 -9.87 45.54 11.24
N GLN A 52 -8.84 45.09 11.94
CA GLN A 52 -7.63 44.55 11.32
C GLN A 52 -7.94 43.30 10.49
N ALA A 53 -8.77 42.39 10.99
CA ALA A 53 -9.17 41.17 10.25
C ALA A 53 -9.95 41.55 8.97
N TRP A 54 -10.87 42.52 9.07
CA TRP A 54 -11.61 43.01 7.90
C TRP A 54 -10.68 43.67 6.87
N GLN A 55 -9.78 44.57 7.31
CA GLN A 55 -8.80 45.18 6.41
C GLN A 55 -7.90 44.16 5.72
N THR A 56 -7.45 43.13 6.46
CA THR A 56 -6.63 42.04 5.90
C THR A 56 -7.39 41.27 4.83
N ALA A 57 -8.69 41.06 5.01
CA ALA A 57 -9.54 40.40 4.01
C ALA A 57 -9.74 41.27 2.76
N GLU A 58 -10.01 42.57 2.93
CA GLU A 58 -10.13 43.55 1.84
C GLU A 58 -8.82 43.63 1.03
N ASP A 59 -7.68 43.79 1.71
CA ASP A 59 -6.36 43.88 1.08
C ASP A 59 -5.99 42.57 0.36
N GLY A 60 -6.40 41.41 0.89
CA GLY A 60 -6.22 40.11 0.32
C GLY A 60 -7.23 39.73 -0.76
N GLY A 61 -8.27 40.54 -0.99
CA GLY A 61 -9.30 40.29 -1.99
C GLY A 61 -10.20 39.07 -1.70
N PHE A 62 -10.45 38.73 -0.43
CA PHE A 62 -11.30 37.59 -0.03
C PHE A 62 -12.37 38.01 0.98
N ASP A 63 -13.48 37.27 1.02
CA ASP A 63 -14.56 37.46 1.97
C ASP A 63 -14.17 36.94 3.35
N LEU A 64 -14.23 37.82 4.39
CA LEU A 64 -13.84 37.44 5.76
C LEU A 64 -14.75 36.35 6.35
N LEU A 65 -16.05 36.40 6.07
CA LEU A 65 -17.01 35.43 6.58
C LEU A 65 -16.76 34.05 5.92
N GLU A 66 -16.53 34.04 4.60
CA GLU A 66 -16.19 32.84 3.88
C GLU A 66 -14.85 32.24 4.39
N ALA A 67 -13.86 33.08 4.65
CA ALA A 67 -12.60 32.66 5.26
C ALA A 67 -12.81 32.03 6.65
N CYS A 68 -13.65 32.67 7.51
CA CYS A 68 -14.00 32.11 8.82
C CYS A 68 -14.76 30.77 8.70
N ILE A 69 -15.72 30.65 7.77
CA ILE A 69 -16.46 29.42 7.53
C ILE A 69 -15.52 28.32 7.05
N ASN A 70 -14.63 28.62 6.13
CA ASN A 70 -13.63 27.64 5.64
C ASN A 70 -12.66 27.27 6.75
N PHE A 71 -12.19 28.22 7.53
CA PHE A 71 -11.36 27.96 8.71
C PHE A 71 -12.06 27.05 9.72
N THR A 72 -13.33 27.25 10.03
CA THR A 72 -14.09 26.43 10.98
C THR A 72 -14.32 25.02 10.42
N LYS A 73 -14.61 24.87 9.12
CA LYS A 73 -14.70 23.55 8.45
C LYS A 73 -13.38 22.79 8.49
N GLU A 74 -12.27 23.49 8.27
CA GLU A 74 -10.93 22.90 8.33
C GLU A 74 -10.46 22.62 9.77
N HIS A 75 -11.08 23.27 10.78
CA HIS A 75 -10.72 23.19 12.19
C HIS A 75 -11.87 22.66 13.05
N GLU A 76 -12.75 21.82 12.46
CA GLU A 76 -13.72 21.10 13.28
C GLU A 76 -13.01 20.45 14.47
N PRO A 77 -13.59 20.49 15.69
CA PRO A 77 -12.98 19.90 16.86
C PRO A 77 -12.77 18.41 16.63
N THR A 78 -11.54 18.06 16.32
CA THR A 78 -11.14 16.70 16.04
C THR A 78 -11.04 15.94 17.36
N LYS A 79 -11.43 14.66 17.34
CA LYS A 79 -11.30 13.79 18.53
C LYS A 79 -9.81 13.55 18.83
N PRO A 80 -9.33 13.90 20.03
CA PRO A 80 -7.93 13.62 20.36
C PRO A 80 -7.68 12.10 20.38
N ILE A 81 -6.57 11.67 19.81
CA ILE A 81 -6.15 10.26 19.84
C ILE A 81 -4.68 10.16 20.20
N THR A 82 -4.32 9.15 21.00
CA THR A 82 -2.92 8.80 21.23
C THR A 82 -2.37 7.95 20.11
N VAL A 83 -1.05 7.92 19.95
CA VAL A 83 -0.36 7.03 19.00
C VAL A 83 -0.77 5.58 19.22
N LYS A 84 -0.82 5.13 20.48
CA LYS A 84 -1.25 3.77 20.86
C LYS A 84 -2.65 3.45 20.32
N ASN A 85 -3.61 4.32 20.61
CA ASN A 85 -5.00 4.07 20.21
C ASN A 85 -5.16 4.12 18.68
N ALA A 86 -4.49 5.08 17.99
CA ALA A 86 -4.50 5.15 16.54
C ALA A 86 -3.99 3.85 15.89
N ARG A 87 -2.88 3.30 16.40
CA ARG A 87 -2.32 2.03 15.91
C ARG A 87 -3.27 0.85 16.11
N VAL A 88 -3.85 0.74 17.32
CA VAL A 88 -4.75 -0.36 17.68
C VAL A 88 -6.02 -0.32 16.84
N GLU A 89 -6.63 0.85 16.73
CA GLU A 89 -7.86 1.02 15.96
C GLU A 89 -7.64 0.84 14.46
N PHE A 90 -6.52 1.33 13.92
CA PHE A 90 -6.13 1.07 12.54
C PHE A 90 -6.04 -0.43 12.24
N ILE A 91 -5.32 -1.18 13.08
CA ILE A 91 -5.16 -2.62 12.87
C ILE A 91 -6.52 -3.32 12.92
N ARG A 92 -7.37 -3.01 13.90
CA ARG A 92 -8.74 -3.55 14.00
C ARG A 92 -9.58 -3.24 12.75
N ALA A 93 -9.52 -2.00 12.26
CA ALA A 93 -10.22 -1.59 11.05
C ALA A 93 -9.75 -2.37 9.82
N LYS A 94 -8.43 -2.62 9.70
CA LYS A 94 -7.86 -3.39 8.58
C LYS A 94 -8.15 -4.88 8.69
N GLU A 95 -8.23 -5.45 9.88
CA GLU A 95 -8.70 -6.82 10.12
C GLU A 95 -10.17 -6.99 9.69
N LYS A 96 -11.03 -6.06 10.09
CA LYS A 96 -12.46 -6.08 9.75
C LYS A 96 -12.73 -6.11 8.24
N ILE A 97 -11.91 -5.41 7.45
CA ILE A 97 -12.02 -5.42 5.98
C ILE A 97 -11.27 -6.59 5.33
N GLY A 98 -10.76 -7.53 6.10
CA GLY A 98 -10.11 -8.74 5.59
C GLY A 98 -8.74 -8.50 4.96
N LEU A 99 -7.96 -7.53 5.49
CA LEU A 99 -6.59 -7.34 5.01
C LEU A 99 -5.75 -8.60 5.30
N ARG A 100 -4.87 -8.97 4.37
CA ARG A 100 -4.03 -10.17 4.49
C ARG A 100 -3.13 -10.11 5.72
N TYR A 101 -2.93 -11.27 6.35
CA TYR A 101 -2.08 -11.44 7.52
C TYR A 101 -0.67 -10.84 7.34
N GLU A 102 0.00 -11.07 6.21
CA GLU A 102 1.35 -10.53 5.96
C GLU A 102 1.37 -8.99 5.90
N SER A 103 0.31 -8.37 5.36
CA SER A 103 0.18 -6.92 5.38
C SER A 103 -0.05 -6.38 6.79
N LEU A 104 -0.91 -7.04 7.58
CA LEU A 104 -1.13 -6.72 8.99
C LEU A 104 0.15 -6.90 9.81
N LYS A 105 0.90 -7.98 9.60
CA LYS A 105 2.20 -8.27 10.23
C LYS A 105 3.21 -7.15 9.93
N SER A 106 3.25 -6.67 8.68
CA SER A 106 4.11 -5.55 8.31
C SER A 106 3.74 -4.26 9.06
N TYR A 107 2.45 -3.91 9.10
CA TYR A 107 1.98 -2.75 9.86
C TYR A 107 2.27 -2.89 11.36
N ARG A 108 1.98 -4.05 11.96
CA ARG A 108 2.28 -4.30 13.38
C ARG A 108 3.77 -4.12 13.68
N SER A 109 4.66 -4.60 12.80
CA SER A 109 6.10 -4.40 12.96
C SER A 109 6.52 -2.93 12.88
N SER A 110 6.03 -2.19 11.87
CA SER A 110 6.33 -0.76 11.72
C SER A 110 5.77 0.06 12.88
N PHE A 111 4.52 -0.18 13.24
CA PHE A 111 3.86 0.55 14.31
C PHE A 111 4.38 0.16 15.70
N GLY A 112 4.82 -1.09 15.89
CA GLY A 112 5.46 -1.53 17.14
C GLY A 112 6.72 -0.75 17.43
N ASN A 113 7.62 -0.62 16.46
CA ASN A 113 8.84 0.15 16.61
C ASN A 113 8.57 1.64 16.91
N PHE A 114 7.62 2.25 16.20
CA PHE A 114 7.21 3.63 16.45
C PHE A 114 6.55 3.80 17.82
N GLY A 115 5.65 2.91 18.17
CA GLY A 115 4.91 2.94 19.42
C GLY A 115 5.77 2.75 20.65
N ALA A 116 6.85 1.98 20.57
CA ALA A 116 7.80 1.82 21.67
C ALA A 116 8.29 3.16 22.25
N VAL A 117 8.30 4.21 21.42
CA VAL A 117 8.76 5.55 21.82
C VAL A 117 7.59 6.53 22.00
N PHE A 118 6.54 6.43 21.17
CA PHE A 118 5.53 7.48 21.07
C PHE A 118 4.12 7.12 21.53
N ASP A 119 3.86 5.90 22.01
CA ASP A 119 2.51 5.43 22.35
C ASP A 119 1.70 6.33 23.26
N ALA A 120 2.36 6.93 24.26
CA ALA A 120 1.69 7.80 25.23
C ALA A 120 1.41 9.22 24.69
N ARG A 121 2.00 9.61 23.55
CA ARG A 121 1.85 10.95 22.99
C ARG A 121 0.56 11.07 22.21
N LYS A 122 -0.01 12.29 22.19
CA LYS A 122 -1.09 12.63 21.28
C LYS A 122 -0.57 12.64 19.83
N PHE A 123 -1.35 12.11 18.90
CA PHE A 123 -0.91 11.93 17.53
C PHE A 123 -0.69 13.26 16.78
N ASP A 124 -1.50 14.28 17.10
CA ASP A 124 -1.39 15.64 16.58
C ASP A 124 -0.11 16.39 17.00
N THR A 125 0.60 15.90 18.04
CA THR A 125 1.86 16.50 18.52
C THR A 125 3.10 16.01 17.76
N MET A 126 2.94 15.11 16.78
CA MET A 126 4.03 14.63 15.95
C MET A 126 4.47 15.69 14.94
N THR A 127 5.77 15.92 14.88
CA THR A 127 6.39 16.86 13.93
C THR A 127 7.43 16.15 13.07
N PRO A 128 7.74 16.66 11.86
CA PRO A 128 8.80 16.09 11.02
C PRO A 128 10.12 15.94 11.79
N ALA A 129 10.57 16.94 12.53
CA ALA A 129 11.80 16.91 13.31
C ALA A 129 11.84 15.76 14.33
N LYS A 130 10.73 15.51 15.06
CA LYS A 130 10.65 14.36 15.99
C LYS A 130 10.73 13.01 15.28
N VAL A 131 10.17 12.91 14.07
CA VAL A 131 10.20 11.69 13.27
C VAL A 131 11.62 11.44 12.73
N GLU A 132 12.29 12.47 12.25
CA GLU A 132 13.68 12.42 11.79
C GLU A 132 14.63 12.02 12.91
N GLU A 133 14.56 12.70 14.06
CA GLU A 133 15.35 12.41 15.26
C GLU A 133 15.18 10.95 15.72
N TRP A 134 13.97 10.42 15.62
CA TRP A 134 13.69 9.03 15.96
C TRP A 134 14.23 8.05 14.91
N LEU A 135 14.14 8.38 13.61
CA LEU A 135 14.54 7.48 12.52
C LEU A 135 16.05 7.38 12.36
N GLU A 136 16.78 8.46 12.59
CA GLU A 136 18.23 8.57 12.35
C GLU A 136 19.05 7.49 13.09
N PRO A 137 18.88 7.26 14.40
CA PRO A 137 19.66 6.27 15.15
C PRO A 137 19.26 4.81 14.87
N GLN A 138 18.18 4.56 14.12
CA GLN A 138 17.69 3.19 13.92
C GLN A 138 18.55 2.34 12.98
N GLY A 139 19.42 2.93 12.19
CA GLY A 139 20.26 2.22 11.22
C GLY A 139 19.47 1.40 10.19
N TYR A 140 18.28 1.83 9.83
CA TYR A 140 17.44 1.11 8.87
C TYR A 140 18.06 1.12 7.46
N SER A 141 17.97 -0.02 6.77
CA SER A 141 18.26 -0.02 5.33
C SER A 141 17.31 0.95 4.59
N PRO A 142 17.71 1.51 3.43
CA PRO A 142 16.87 2.43 2.65
C PRO A 142 15.46 1.91 2.38
N ARG A 143 15.32 0.61 2.10
CA ARG A 143 14.00 -0.04 1.90
C ARG A 143 13.18 -0.05 3.17
N ARG A 144 13.80 -0.35 4.32
CA ARG A 144 13.11 -0.38 5.62
C ARG A 144 12.69 1.01 6.04
N PHE A 145 13.56 2.01 5.87
CA PHE A 145 13.29 3.42 6.12
C PHE A 145 12.08 3.92 5.32
N ASN A 146 12.12 3.75 3.99
CA ASN A 146 11.05 4.17 3.11
C ASN A 146 9.72 3.43 3.39
N ARG A 147 9.78 2.16 3.80
CA ARG A 147 8.61 1.40 4.21
C ARG A 147 8.00 1.94 5.48
N MET A 148 8.83 2.26 6.48
CA MET A 148 8.39 2.86 7.74
C MET A 148 7.62 4.15 7.50
N LEU A 149 8.18 5.06 6.70
CA LEU A 149 7.50 6.31 6.32
C LEU A 149 6.16 6.05 5.61
N SER A 150 6.11 5.06 4.72
CA SER A 150 4.86 4.71 4.01
C SER A 150 3.79 4.19 4.96
N ASP A 151 4.15 3.31 5.88
CA ASP A 151 3.23 2.69 6.82
C ASP A 151 2.68 3.74 7.80
N LEU A 152 3.54 4.63 8.33
CA LEU A 152 3.15 5.72 9.23
C LEU A 152 2.35 6.81 8.51
N THR A 153 2.68 7.13 7.26
CA THR A 153 1.86 8.02 6.41
C THR A 153 0.45 7.44 6.24
N THR A 154 0.33 6.13 6.04
CA THR A 154 -0.96 5.46 5.89
C THR A 154 -1.77 5.52 7.19
N LEU A 155 -1.13 5.32 8.34
CA LEU A 155 -1.77 5.46 9.64
C LEU A 155 -2.29 6.88 9.89
N TRP A 156 -1.46 7.89 9.60
CA TRP A 156 -1.83 9.30 9.74
C TRP A 156 -3.04 9.68 8.89
N ASN A 157 -3.00 9.34 7.60
CA ASN A 157 -4.08 9.64 6.68
C ASN A 157 -5.39 8.94 7.08
N TRP A 158 -5.29 7.69 7.56
CA TRP A 158 -6.44 6.96 8.05
C TRP A 158 -7.02 7.64 9.30
N ALA A 159 -6.19 8.03 10.27
CA ALA A 159 -6.65 8.69 11.48
C ALA A 159 -7.38 10.01 11.15
N GLY A 160 -6.85 10.82 10.23
CA GLY A 160 -7.52 12.03 9.74
C GLY A 160 -8.88 11.72 9.09
N ALA A 161 -8.95 10.68 8.25
CA ALA A 161 -10.21 10.26 7.62
C ALA A 161 -11.26 9.72 8.62
N GLN A 162 -10.84 9.31 9.83
CA GLN A 162 -11.75 8.94 10.92
C GLN A 162 -12.17 10.14 11.81
N GLY A 163 -11.77 11.37 11.49
CA GLY A 163 -12.05 12.56 12.26
C GLY A 163 -11.21 12.71 13.52
N TYR A 164 -10.10 11.97 13.62
CA TYR A 164 -9.14 12.16 14.71
C TYR A 164 -8.27 13.38 14.46
N GLY A 165 -7.87 14.04 15.57
CA GLY A 165 -6.93 15.16 15.56
C GLY A 165 -5.58 14.72 15.05
N VAL A 166 -5.35 14.99 13.78
CA VAL A 166 -4.03 14.89 13.14
C VAL A 166 -3.66 16.28 12.68
N GLY A 167 -2.41 16.71 12.89
CA GLY A 167 -1.96 18.02 12.44
C GLY A 167 -2.17 18.24 10.94
N ARG A 168 -2.17 19.49 10.49
CA ARG A 168 -2.42 19.87 9.09
C ARG A 168 -1.44 19.25 8.11
N LYS A 169 -0.17 19.12 8.52
CA LYS A 169 0.89 18.52 7.69
C LYS A 169 1.24 17.13 8.22
N ASN A 170 1.23 16.15 7.34
CA ASN A 170 1.63 14.80 7.69
C ASN A 170 3.15 14.77 7.99
N PRO A 171 3.56 14.51 9.25
CA PRO A 171 4.96 14.56 9.67
C PRO A 171 5.81 13.42 9.11
N PHE A 172 5.19 12.40 8.52
CA PHE A 172 5.85 11.24 7.91
C PHE A 172 6.12 11.42 6.41
N LYS A 173 5.74 12.57 5.82
CA LYS A 173 6.10 12.93 4.44
C LYS A 173 7.50 13.51 4.37
N LEU A 174 8.47 12.77 4.84
CA LEU A 174 9.89 13.09 4.74
C LEU A 174 10.45 12.65 3.39
N GLU A 175 11.63 13.18 3.05
CA GLU A 175 12.34 12.76 1.85
C GLU A 175 12.70 11.27 1.94
N ARG A 176 12.52 10.57 0.83
CA ARG A 176 12.79 9.14 0.75
C ARG A 176 14.23 8.90 0.33
N ILE A 177 14.86 7.92 0.95
CA ILE A 177 16.20 7.49 0.55
C ILE A 177 16.10 6.84 -0.83
N LYS A 178 16.90 7.33 -1.77
CA LYS A 178 17.01 6.74 -3.10
C LYS A 178 17.50 5.30 -2.98
N ILE A 179 16.83 4.39 -3.66
CA ILE A 179 17.22 2.99 -3.72
C ILE A 179 17.69 2.71 -5.14
N ASP A 180 18.95 2.38 -5.29
CA ASP A 180 19.45 1.96 -6.59
C ASP A 180 18.81 0.65 -7.01
N GLN A 181 18.40 0.59 -8.26
CA GLN A 181 17.82 -0.60 -8.84
C GLN A 181 18.96 -1.54 -9.19
N LEU A 182 19.17 -2.55 -8.37
CA LEU A 182 20.11 -3.63 -8.69
C LEU A 182 19.54 -4.49 -9.81
N ASP A 183 20.42 -5.03 -10.63
CA ASP A 183 20.06 -6.05 -11.61
C ASP A 183 19.45 -7.26 -10.92
N VAL A 184 18.49 -7.91 -11.60
CA VAL A 184 17.86 -9.10 -11.05
C VAL A 184 18.88 -10.25 -11.01
N CYS A 185 19.00 -10.87 -9.86
CA CYS A 185 19.80 -12.08 -9.72
C CYS A 185 19.04 -13.26 -10.35
N ILE A 186 19.66 -13.95 -11.27
CA ILE A 186 19.12 -15.17 -11.90
C ILE A 186 20.08 -16.35 -11.66
N VAL A 187 19.56 -17.55 -11.72
CA VAL A 187 20.35 -18.79 -11.73
C VAL A 187 21.01 -18.90 -13.11
N ALA A 188 22.33 -19.07 -13.16
CA ALA A 188 23.03 -19.24 -14.43
C ALA A 188 22.54 -20.51 -15.12
N ILE A 189 22.57 -20.53 -16.47
CA ILE A 189 21.98 -21.63 -17.23
C ILE A 189 22.62 -22.99 -16.89
N ASP A 190 23.93 -23.00 -16.64
CA ASP A 190 24.67 -24.22 -16.35
C ASP A 190 24.43 -24.73 -14.91
N ASP A 191 23.88 -23.87 -14.02
CA ASP A 191 23.50 -24.22 -12.64
C ASP A 191 22.04 -24.65 -12.51
N VAL A 192 21.20 -24.47 -13.53
CA VAL A 192 19.76 -24.79 -13.47
C VAL A 192 19.52 -26.26 -13.25
N GLU A 193 20.13 -27.13 -14.06
CA GLU A 193 19.96 -28.60 -13.97
C GLU A 193 20.52 -29.13 -12.65
N PRO A 194 21.76 -28.82 -12.24
CA PRO A 194 22.30 -29.22 -10.94
C PRO A 194 21.42 -28.80 -9.77
N TYR A 195 20.84 -27.58 -9.83
CA TYR A 195 19.93 -27.09 -8.80
C TYR A 195 18.63 -27.91 -8.73
N LEU A 196 18.05 -28.24 -9.89
CA LEU A 196 16.86 -29.09 -9.98
C LEU A 196 17.13 -30.51 -9.46
N ILE A 197 18.26 -31.08 -9.82
CA ILE A 197 18.66 -32.43 -9.35
C ILE A 197 18.78 -32.41 -7.81
N ALA A 198 19.50 -31.45 -7.25
CA ALA A 198 19.65 -31.35 -5.81
C ALA A 198 18.28 -31.13 -5.10
N ALA A 199 17.36 -30.40 -5.74
CA ALA A 199 16.02 -30.22 -5.19
C ALA A 199 15.21 -31.52 -5.16
N MET A 200 15.41 -32.45 -6.12
CA MET A 200 14.67 -33.72 -6.17
C MET A 200 14.95 -34.63 -4.97
N ASP A 201 16.06 -34.45 -4.28
CA ASP A 201 16.42 -35.25 -3.10
C ASP A 201 15.77 -34.72 -1.81
N VAL A 202 15.02 -33.63 -1.89
CA VAL A 202 14.38 -32.98 -0.74
C VAL A 202 12.86 -32.86 -0.99
N PRO A 203 12.04 -33.80 -0.48
CA PRO A 203 10.60 -33.88 -0.78
C PRO A 203 9.82 -32.57 -0.53
N GLU A 204 10.15 -31.81 0.53
CA GLU A 204 9.47 -30.58 0.90
C GLU A 204 9.87 -29.37 0.01
N VAL A 205 10.85 -29.58 -0.86
CA VAL A 205 11.39 -28.49 -1.70
C VAL A 205 11.21 -28.75 -3.18
N ALA A 206 11.26 -30.03 -3.60
CA ALA A 206 11.31 -30.44 -5.00
C ALA A 206 10.22 -29.78 -5.87
N ALA A 207 8.95 -30.02 -5.56
CA ALA A 207 7.84 -29.50 -6.33
C ALA A 207 7.78 -27.95 -6.29
N VAL A 208 8.08 -27.35 -5.14
CA VAL A 208 8.07 -25.87 -4.98
C VAL A 208 9.13 -25.23 -5.86
N VAL A 209 10.34 -25.81 -5.92
CA VAL A 209 11.42 -25.30 -6.78
C VAL A 209 11.02 -25.37 -8.25
N VAL A 210 10.44 -26.46 -8.72
CA VAL A 210 9.97 -26.58 -10.11
C VAL A 210 8.90 -25.53 -10.40
N LEU A 211 7.88 -25.40 -9.54
CA LEU A 211 6.81 -24.41 -9.70
C LEU A 211 7.31 -22.98 -9.75
N VAL A 212 8.36 -22.66 -8.98
CA VAL A 212 8.92 -21.32 -8.95
C VAL A 212 9.89 -21.08 -10.11
N LEU A 213 10.80 -22.03 -10.37
CA LEU A 213 11.87 -21.88 -11.36
C LEU A 213 11.38 -22.11 -12.79
N LEU A 214 10.52 -23.10 -13.03
CA LEU A 214 10.10 -23.49 -14.38
C LEU A 214 8.67 -23.10 -14.75
N CYS A 215 7.79 -22.80 -13.75
CA CYS A 215 6.44 -22.29 -14.01
C CYS A 215 6.29 -20.82 -13.60
N GLY A 216 7.30 -20.22 -12.95
CA GLY A 216 7.30 -18.80 -12.57
C GLY A 216 6.31 -18.41 -11.47
N LEU A 217 5.83 -19.33 -10.64
CA LEU A 217 4.98 -19.03 -9.52
C LEU A 217 5.73 -18.23 -8.43
N ARG A 218 5.02 -17.48 -7.60
CA ARG A 218 5.63 -16.93 -6.37
C ARG A 218 5.83 -18.06 -5.37
N VAL A 219 6.90 -18.02 -4.58
CA VAL A 219 7.12 -19.02 -3.51
C VAL A 219 5.89 -19.13 -2.61
N SER A 220 5.29 -17.99 -2.22
CA SER A 220 4.08 -17.97 -1.39
C SER A 220 2.84 -18.59 -2.05
N GLU A 221 2.81 -18.71 -3.37
CA GLU A 221 1.77 -19.41 -4.12
C GLU A 221 2.15 -20.91 -4.21
N ALA A 222 3.38 -21.21 -4.62
CA ALA A 222 3.86 -22.55 -4.86
C ALA A 222 3.79 -23.47 -3.61
N ILE A 223 4.14 -22.96 -2.42
CA ILE A 223 4.04 -23.72 -1.16
C ILE A 223 2.61 -24.07 -0.75
N GLN A 224 1.61 -23.37 -1.28
CA GLN A 224 0.19 -23.57 -0.98
C GLN A 224 -0.55 -24.35 -2.09
N MET A 225 0.18 -24.78 -3.13
CA MET A 225 -0.39 -25.62 -4.19
C MET A 225 -0.74 -27.02 -3.65
N ASN A 226 -1.70 -27.65 -4.26
CA ASN A 226 -1.97 -29.07 -4.10
C ASN A 226 -1.65 -29.80 -5.40
N TRP A 227 -1.38 -31.09 -5.35
CA TRP A 227 -1.21 -31.90 -6.57
C TRP A 227 -2.43 -31.89 -7.49
N ALA A 228 -3.63 -31.71 -6.94
CA ALA A 228 -4.88 -31.56 -7.70
C ALA A 228 -4.95 -30.23 -8.49
N ASP A 229 -4.10 -29.25 -8.19
CA ASP A 229 -4.01 -28.00 -8.95
C ASP A 229 -3.14 -28.15 -10.23
N ILE A 230 -2.52 -29.33 -10.43
CA ILE A 230 -1.61 -29.61 -11.54
C ILE A 230 -2.24 -30.71 -12.39
N ASP A 231 -2.66 -30.34 -13.59
CA ASP A 231 -3.12 -31.26 -14.61
C ASP A 231 -1.93 -31.71 -15.45
N PHE A 232 -1.58 -32.98 -15.32
CA PHE A 232 -0.44 -33.56 -16.04
C PHE A 232 -0.77 -34.01 -17.47
N ASP A 233 -2.04 -34.18 -17.78
CA ASP A 233 -2.51 -34.63 -19.10
C ASP A 233 -2.58 -33.43 -20.04
N ASP A 234 -3.20 -32.33 -19.56
CA ASP A 234 -3.24 -31.06 -20.30
C ASP A 234 -2.00 -30.19 -20.11
N GLY A 235 -1.10 -30.52 -19.18
CA GLY A 235 0.11 -29.77 -18.90
C GLY A 235 -0.16 -28.39 -18.27
N VAL A 236 -1.19 -28.28 -17.42
CA VAL A 236 -1.70 -27.00 -16.89
C VAL A 236 -1.53 -26.92 -15.37
N VAL A 237 -1.16 -25.74 -14.88
CA VAL A 237 -1.07 -25.44 -13.44
C VAL A 237 -2.07 -24.35 -13.08
N THR A 238 -3.07 -24.68 -12.28
CA THR A 238 -4.12 -23.75 -11.83
C THR A 238 -3.73 -23.07 -10.52
N VAL A 239 -3.45 -21.78 -10.56
CA VAL A 239 -3.23 -20.98 -9.34
C VAL A 239 -4.56 -20.46 -8.84
N ARG A 240 -5.08 -21.05 -7.76
CA ARG A 240 -6.37 -20.68 -7.16
C ARG A 240 -6.37 -19.24 -6.65
N GLY A 241 -7.50 -18.53 -6.77
CA GLY A 241 -7.64 -17.15 -6.27
C GLY A 241 -7.32 -17.00 -4.78
N ALA A 242 -7.62 -18.00 -3.96
CA ALA A 242 -7.34 -18.00 -2.53
C ALA A 242 -5.83 -17.83 -2.22
N ILE A 243 -4.95 -18.45 -3.02
CA ILE A 243 -3.49 -18.39 -2.83
C ILE A 243 -2.83 -17.31 -3.69
N ALA A 244 -3.46 -16.88 -4.78
CA ALA A 244 -2.92 -15.87 -5.68
C ALA A 244 -2.79 -14.50 -4.99
N LYS A 245 -1.67 -13.78 -5.22
CA LYS A 245 -1.41 -12.48 -4.57
C LYS A 245 -2.52 -11.44 -4.78
N LEU A 246 -3.14 -11.43 -5.95
CA LEU A 246 -4.23 -10.50 -6.29
C LEU A 246 -5.63 -11.10 -6.06
N ARG A 247 -5.73 -12.30 -5.46
CA ARG A 247 -6.99 -13.05 -5.27
C ARG A 247 -7.73 -13.37 -6.58
N ILE A 248 -7.04 -13.38 -7.70
CA ILE A 248 -7.57 -13.71 -9.03
C ILE A 248 -7.01 -15.08 -9.42
N LYS A 249 -7.92 -16.02 -9.76
CA LYS A 249 -7.53 -17.31 -10.35
C LYS A 249 -6.80 -17.07 -11.67
N ARG A 250 -5.70 -17.80 -11.90
CA ARG A 250 -5.04 -17.84 -13.20
C ARG A 250 -4.65 -19.24 -13.57
N ILE A 251 -4.56 -19.48 -14.85
CA ILE A 251 -4.03 -20.68 -15.45
C ILE A 251 -2.59 -20.35 -15.89
N ASN A 252 -1.66 -21.22 -15.55
CA ASN A 252 -0.28 -21.19 -16.02
C ASN A 252 -0.10 -22.40 -16.92
N GLU A 253 0.40 -22.18 -18.13
CA GLU A 253 0.69 -23.19 -19.13
C GLU A 253 2.21 -23.35 -19.23
N PRO A 254 2.81 -24.18 -18.34
CA PRO A 254 4.24 -24.35 -18.30
C PRO A 254 4.76 -25.09 -19.54
N GLU A 255 6.00 -24.83 -19.90
CA GLU A 255 6.68 -25.56 -20.96
C GLU A 255 6.83 -27.05 -20.59
N PRO A 256 6.92 -27.95 -21.58
CA PRO A 256 6.95 -29.41 -21.36
C PRO A 256 8.00 -29.88 -20.36
N ASN A 257 9.17 -29.24 -20.33
CA ASN A 257 10.22 -29.60 -19.37
C ASN A 257 9.77 -29.42 -17.91
N ALA A 258 8.99 -28.40 -17.61
CA ALA A 258 8.45 -28.18 -16.25
C ALA A 258 7.48 -29.30 -15.84
N VAL A 259 6.66 -29.76 -16.76
CA VAL A 259 5.73 -30.91 -16.54
C VAL A 259 6.52 -32.17 -16.20
N GLU A 260 7.59 -32.48 -16.94
CA GLU A 260 8.43 -33.64 -16.69
C GLU A 260 9.16 -33.57 -15.33
N TRP A 261 9.65 -32.39 -14.95
CA TRP A 261 10.22 -32.20 -13.61
C TRP A 261 9.18 -32.32 -12.49
N LEU A 262 7.93 -31.86 -12.71
CA LEU A 262 6.84 -32.04 -11.75
C LEU A 262 6.43 -33.52 -11.61
N LYS A 263 6.35 -34.27 -12.71
CA LYS A 263 6.13 -35.73 -12.70
C LYS A 263 7.21 -36.43 -11.87
N ARG A 264 8.48 -36.10 -12.12
CA ARG A 264 9.62 -36.66 -11.37
C ARG A 264 9.57 -36.30 -9.89
N ALA A 265 9.27 -35.04 -9.54
CA ALA A 265 9.12 -34.62 -8.16
C ALA A 265 8.01 -35.41 -7.45
N LYS A 266 6.85 -35.59 -8.10
CA LYS A 266 5.75 -36.41 -7.58
C LYS A 266 6.13 -37.85 -7.36
N ALA A 267 6.82 -38.47 -8.35
CA ALA A 267 7.29 -39.84 -8.27
C ALA A 267 8.32 -40.06 -7.13
N ARG A 268 9.10 -39.05 -6.80
CA ARG A 268 10.04 -39.05 -5.67
C ARG A 268 9.41 -38.69 -4.32
N GLY A 269 8.09 -38.56 -4.25
CA GLY A 269 7.37 -38.32 -3.00
C GLY A 269 7.37 -36.84 -2.56
N ALA A 270 7.56 -35.90 -3.48
CA ALA A 270 7.48 -34.49 -3.15
C ALA A 270 6.14 -34.13 -2.52
N THR A 271 6.16 -33.27 -1.50
CA THR A 271 5.00 -32.87 -0.72
C THR A 271 4.43 -31.53 -1.20
N LEU A 272 3.11 -31.46 -1.37
CA LEU A 272 2.34 -30.25 -1.56
C LEU A 272 0.98 -30.39 -0.84
N PRO A 273 0.54 -29.40 -0.05
CA PRO A 273 1.24 -28.14 0.29
C PRO A 273 2.35 -28.34 1.33
N VAL A 274 3.21 -27.33 1.48
CA VAL A 274 4.26 -27.30 2.50
C VAL A 274 4.24 -25.96 3.25
N SER A 275 4.57 -25.95 4.54
CA SER A 275 4.64 -24.68 5.27
C SER A 275 5.88 -23.87 4.87
N GLN A 276 5.75 -22.52 4.90
CA GLN A 276 6.85 -21.62 4.56
C GLN A 276 8.10 -21.88 5.41
N SER A 277 7.94 -22.15 6.71
CA SER A 277 9.06 -22.41 7.62
C SER A 277 9.81 -23.71 7.28
N VAL A 278 9.08 -24.77 6.92
CA VAL A 278 9.66 -26.06 6.51
C VAL A 278 10.39 -25.88 5.18
N TYR A 279 9.75 -25.31 4.18
CA TYR A 279 10.39 -25.00 2.89
C TYR A 279 11.69 -24.21 3.05
N ASP A 280 11.63 -23.10 3.81
CA ASP A 280 12.81 -22.23 4.01
C ASP A 280 13.94 -22.95 4.75
N LYS A 281 13.62 -23.76 5.75
CA LYS A 281 14.61 -24.56 6.49
C LYS A 281 15.27 -25.59 5.59
N GLN A 282 14.48 -26.41 4.90
CA GLN A 282 14.98 -27.50 4.06
C GLN A 282 15.76 -26.97 2.85
N ARG A 283 15.27 -25.89 2.22
CA ARG A 283 15.98 -25.25 1.12
C ARG A 283 17.36 -24.73 1.53
N ARG A 284 17.46 -24.07 2.68
CA ARG A 284 18.75 -23.54 3.17
C ARG A 284 19.73 -24.63 3.57
N ALA A 285 19.22 -25.74 4.09
CA ALA A 285 20.06 -26.84 4.56
C ALA A 285 20.62 -27.69 3.40
N ASN A 286 19.86 -27.81 2.29
CA ASN A 286 20.15 -28.85 1.30
C ASN A 286 20.45 -28.30 -0.10
N LEU A 287 20.12 -27.04 -0.42
CA LEU A 287 20.34 -26.49 -1.75
C LEU A 287 21.37 -25.36 -1.76
N PRO A 288 22.07 -25.17 -2.90
CA PRO A 288 22.97 -24.04 -3.08
C PRO A 288 22.25 -22.71 -2.80
N THR A 289 22.98 -21.75 -2.21
CA THR A 289 22.45 -20.44 -1.94
C THR A 289 22.28 -19.65 -3.23
N VAL A 290 21.07 -19.19 -3.48
CA VAL A 290 20.74 -18.30 -4.59
C VAL A 290 20.16 -16.99 -4.04
N GLY A 291 20.30 -15.93 -4.81
CA GLY A 291 19.81 -14.59 -4.41
C GLY A 291 18.30 -14.55 -4.14
N PRO A 292 17.81 -13.50 -3.49
CA PRO A 292 16.38 -13.33 -3.22
C PRO A 292 15.55 -13.38 -4.51
N ASN A 293 14.53 -14.24 -4.53
CA ASN A 293 13.66 -14.47 -5.69
C ASN A 293 14.36 -14.94 -6.99
N ALA A 294 15.64 -15.34 -6.93
CA ALA A 294 16.44 -15.72 -8.10
C ALA A 294 15.74 -16.77 -8.97
N LEU A 295 15.11 -17.79 -8.37
CA LEU A 295 14.38 -18.82 -9.10
C LEU A 295 13.29 -18.23 -10.01
N ARG A 296 12.42 -17.39 -9.44
CA ARG A 296 11.37 -16.74 -10.21
C ARG A 296 11.91 -15.67 -11.17
N HIS A 297 12.96 -14.96 -10.77
CA HIS A 297 13.65 -14.01 -11.66
C HIS A 297 14.22 -14.73 -12.87
N SER A 298 14.76 -15.94 -12.69
CA SER A 298 15.23 -16.80 -13.79
C SER A 298 14.10 -17.11 -14.76
N TYR A 299 12.97 -17.63 -14.26
CA TYR A 299 11.81 -17.89 -15.13
C TYR A 299 11.43 -16.66 -15.95
N CYS A 300 11.17 -15.53 -15.31
CA CYS A 300 10.74 -14.32 -16.01
C CYS A 300 11.75 -13.85 -17.05
N SER A 301 13.05 -13.95 -16.75
CA SER A 301 14.13 -13.53 -17.66
C SER A 301 14.26 -14.49 -18.86
N TYR A 302 14.28 -15.80 -18.61
CA TYR A 302 14.38 -16.81 -19.67
C TYR A 302 13.12 -16.86 -20.55
N HIS A 303 11.94 -16.76 -19.92
CA HIS A 303 10.66 -16.75 -20.63
C HIS A 303 10.53 -15.52 -21.54
N LEU A 304 10.84 -14.32 -21.01
CA LEU A 304 10.80 -13.11 -21.83
C LEU A 304 11.81 -13.15 -22.98
N ALA A 305 13.00 -13.69 -22.74
CA ALA A 305 14.05 -13.81 -23.76
C ALA A 305 13.67 -14.79 -24.87
N LYS A 306 12.98 -15.91 -24.56
CA LYS A 306 12.49 -16.90 -25.53
C LYS A 306 11.30 -16.35 -26.32
N PHE A 307 10.25 -15.90 -25.63
CA PHE A 307 8.97 -15.58 -26.28
C PHE A 307 8.87 -14.13 -26.76
N LYS A 308 9.73 -13.23 -26.28
CA LYS A 308 9.77 -11.79 -26.63
C LYS A 308 8.42 -11.08 -26.45
N ASN A 309 7.55 -11.64 -25.61
CA ASN A 309 6.21 -11.15 -25.33
C ASN A 309 6.07 -10.80 -23.85
N ILE A 310 6.04 -9.51 -23.55
CA ILE A 310 5.92 -8.98 -22.18
C ILE A 310 4.58 -9.36 -21.57
N GLY A 311 3.47 -9.25 -22.33
CA GLY A 311 2.13 -9.57 -21.88
C GLY A 311 2.00 -11.04 -21.48
N HIS A 312 2.44 -11.95 -22.36
CA HIS A 312 2.44 -13.38 -22.10
C HIS A 312 3.28 -13.75 -20.88
N THR A 313 4.52 -13.21 -20.78
CA THR A 313 5.36 -13.44 -19.59
C THR A 313 4.71 -12.91 -18.30
N ALA A 314 4.04 -11.76 -18.38
CA ALA A 314 3.34 -11.17 -17.25
C ALA A 314 2.16 -12.05 -16.78
N GLU A 315 1.36 -12.56 -17.71
CA GLU A 315 0.24 -13.46 -17.46
C GLU A 315 0.71 -14.76 -16.81
N GLN A 316 1.65 -15.46 -17.41
CA GLN A 316 2.21 -16.72 -16.90
C GLN A 316 2.79 -16.54 -15.49
N ALA A 317 3.59 -15.51 -15.27
CA ALA A 317 4.16 -15.24 -13.96
C ALA A 317 3.16 -14.58 -12.97
N GLY A 318 2.00 -14.08 -13.41
CA GLY A 318 1.09 -13.29 -12.57
C GLY A 318 1.75 -11.99 -12.09
N ASN A 319 2.45 -11.29 -12.97
CA ASN A 319 3.03 -9.96 -12.77
C ASN A 319 2.27 -8.92 -13.60
N SER A 320 2.58 -7.63 -13.43
CA SER A 320 2.15 -6.63 -14.39
C SER A 320 3.16 -6.50 -15.55
N PRO A 321 2.71 -6.13 -16.76
CA PRO A 321 3.59 -5.89 -17.90
C PRO A 321 4.70 -4.88 -17.59
N GLU A 322 4.40 -3.82 -16.83
CA GLU A 322 5.39 -2.80 -16.43
C GLU A 322 6.51 -3.40 -15.59
N MET A 323 6.19 -4.33 -14.68
CA MET A 323 7.18 -5.01 -13.85
C MET A 323 8.08 -5.92 -14.69
N ILE A 324 7.51 -6.61 -15.67
CA ILE A 324 8.29 -7.45 -16.60
C ILE A 324 9.22 -6.56 -17.45
N GLN A 325 8.69 -5.50 -18.02
CA GLN A 325 9.48 -4.58 -18.83
C GLN A 325 10.62 -3.93 -18.06
N LYS A 326 10.33 -3.48 -16.82
CA LYS A 326 11.28 -2.79 -15.97
C LYS A 326 12.45 -3.64 -15.52
N HIS A 327 12.20 -4.92 -15.17
CA HIS A 327 13.18 -5.74 -14.46
C HIS A 327 13.84 -6.81 -15.33
N TYR A 328 13.20 -7.26 -16.43
CA TYR A 328 13.66 -8.45 -17.15
C TYR A 328 14.05 -8.19 -18.60
N LYS A 329 13.76 -6.99 -19.13
CA LYS A 329 14.16 -6.63 -20.50
C LYS A 329 15.70 -6.63 -20.60
N LYS A 330 16.23 -7.45 -21.51
CA LYS A 330 17.69 -7.63 -21.76
C LYS A 330 18.48 -8.39 -20.69
N ALA A 331 17.84 -9.11 -19.76
CA ALA A 331 18.55 -9.88 -18.75
C ALA A 331 19.28 -11.12 -19.33
N VAL A 332 18.73 -11.72 -20.39
CA VAL A 332 19.22 -12.97 -20.98
C VAL A 332 19.19 -12.91 -22.52
N ARG A 333 20.14 -13.60 -23.18
CA ARG A 333 20.14 -13.80 -24.63
C ARG A 333 19.22 -14.96 -25.04
N GLU A 334 18.54 -14.86 -26.17
CA GLU A 334 17.59 -15.87 -26.69
C GLU A 334 18.21 -17.28 -26.78
N LYS A 335 19.44 -17.40 -27.31
CA LYS A 335 20.13 -18.70 -27.41
C LYS A 335 20.27 -19.41 -26.06
N VAL A 336 20.51 -18.64 -24.98
CA VAL A 336 20.63 -19.17 -23.62
C VAL A 336 19.24 -19.54 -23.08
N ALA A 337 18.24 -18.70 -23.37
CA ALA A 337 16.85 -18.94 -22.95
C ALA A 337 16.29 -20.24 -23.56
N ASN A 338 16.60 -20.53 -24.82
CA ASN A 338 16.16 -21.76 -25.48
C ASN A 338 16.68 -23.00 -24.75
N LYS A 339 17.94 -23.00 -24.26
CA LYS A 339 18.50 -24.11 -23.47
C LYS A 339 17.71 -24.31 -22.16
N PHE A 340 17.27 -23.27 -21.51
CA PHE A 340 16.53 -23.38 -20.24
C PHE A 340 15.27 -24.24 -20.37
N PHE A 341 14.57 -24.14 -21.47
CA PHE A 341 13.33 -24.88 -21.71
C PHE A 341 13.54 -26.26 -22.33
N THR A 342 14.78 -26.65 -22.56
CA THR A 342 15.13 -28.03 -23.00
C THR A 342 15.73 -28.89 -21.87
N ILE A 343 15.92 -28.31 -20.66
CA ILE A 343 16.42 -29.03 -19.50
C ILE A 343 15.34 -29.99 -18.98
N ILE A 344 15.44 -31.26 -19.27
CA ILE A 344 14.53 -32.32 -18.81
C ILE A 344 15.24 -33.26 -17.83
N PRO A 345 14.50 -33.88 -16.89
CA PRO A 345 15.12 -34.87 -16.01
C PRO A 345 15.62 -36.08 -16.82
N LEU A 346 16.84 -36.54 -16.55
CA LEU A 346 17.32 -37.82 -17.12
C LEU A 346 16.39 -38.95 -16.70
N ILE A 347 16.01 -39.78 -17.65
CA ILE A 347 15.23 -41.01 -17.42
C ILE A 347 16.17 -42.01 -16.72
N THR A 348 16.03 -42.10 -15.39
CA THR A 348 16.68 -43.17 -14.59
C THR A 348 15.63 -44.04 -13.95
#